data_3ef07a2400df28406562dd0705358c6b
#
_entry.id   3ef07a2400df28406562dd0705358c6b
#
_cell.length_a   1.000
_cell.length_b   1.000
_cell.length_c   1.000
_cell.angle_alpha   90.00
_cell.angle_beta   90.00
_cell.angle_gamma   90.00
#
_symmetry.space_group_name_H-M   'P 1'
#
loop_
_entity.id
_entity.type
_entity.pdbx_description
1 polymer ?
#
loop_
_entity_poly.entity_id
_entity_poly.type
_entity_poly.pdbx_seq_one_letter_code
_entity_poly.pdbx_strand_id
1 'polypeptide(L)'
;VRIYLSTAWGWPYIWCWDSNGAQIFAGASWPGTRYHGEENGYYYWDVPEAYVGKTVSLLAVKGDQSEQTSDFNNVVLDKSVYFYLEWADGKGCYLVQENK
;
A
#
# COMPACT_ATOMS: atom_id res chain seq x y z
N VAL A 1 -12.17 -4.12 5.74
CA VAL A 1 -11.01 -3.21 5.84
C VAL A 1 -10.24 -3.22 4.54
N ARG A 2 -9.97 -2.05 4.04
CA ARG A 2 -9.25 -1.86 2.77
C ARG A 2 -8.09 -0.90 2.94
N ILE A 3 -7.08 -1.10 2.09
CA ILE A 3 -6.00 -0.14 1.90
C ILE A 3 -6.31 0.58 0.60
N TYR A 4 -6.45 1.91 0.66
CA TYR A 4 -6.75 2.75 -0.50
C TYR A 4 -5.53 3.58 -0.89
N LEU A 5 -5.29 3.71 -2.18
CA LEU A 5 -4.20 4.51 -2.73
C LEU A 5 -4.69 5.37 -3.87
N SER A 6 -4.50 6.68 -3.76
CA SER A 6 -4.76 7.62 -4.83
C SER A 6 -3.44 7.93 -5.53
N THR A 7 -3.35 7.63 -6.81
CA THR A 7 -2.15 7.86 -7.60
C THR A 7 -2.49 7.99 -9.08
N ALA A 8 -1.65 8.74 -9.80
CA ALA A 8 -1.72 8.83 -11.25
C ALA A 8 -1.09 7.59 -11.94
N TRP A 9 -0.47 6.71 -11.19
CA TRP A 9 0.07 5.46 -11.75
C TRP A 9 -1.08 4.60 -12.28
N GLY A 10 -0.92 4.01 -13.44
CA GLY A 10 -2.02 3.30 -14.11
C GLY A 10 -2.40 1.98 -13.45
N TRP A 11 -1.49 1.30 -12.76
CA TRP A 11 -1.72 -0.03 -12.16
C TRP A 11 -0.69 -0.33 -11.09
N PRO A 12 -0.91 0.24 -9.88
CA PRO A 12 0.05 0.09 -8.79
C PRO A 12 0.00 -1.30 -8.17
N TYR A 13 1.14 -1.68 -7.57
CA TYR A 13 1.26 -2.81 -6.67
C TYR A 13 1.54 -2.29 -5.27
N ILE A 14 1.20 -3.05 -4.23
CA ILE A 14 1.73 -2.81 -2.89
C ILE A 14 2.51 -4.04 -2.41
N TRP A 15 3.59 -3.76 -1.71
CA TRP A 15 4.38 -4.73 -0.99
C TRP A 15 4.11 -4.46 0.48
N CYS A 16 3.42 -5.39 1.16
CA CYS A 16 2.90 -5.15 2.52
C CYS A 16 3.24 -6.33 3.42
N TRP A 17 3.83 -6.03 4.56
CA TRP A 17 4.32 -7.08 5.46
C TRP A 17 3.95 -6.76 6.91
N ASP A 18 3.85 -7.83 7.73
CA ASP A 18 3.56 -7.72 9.15
C ASP A 18 4.85 -7.51 9.96
N SER A 19 4.73 -7.48 11.29
CA SER A 19 5.86 -7.25 12.19
C SER A 19 6.91 -8.37 12.15
N ASN A 20 6.56 -9.53 11.61
CA ASN A 20 7.48 -10.65 11.44
C ASN A 20 8.09 -10.70 10.03
N GLY A 21 7.78 -9.73 9.19
CA GLY A 21 8.26 -9.67 7.82
C GLY A 21 7.48 -10.52 6.84
N ALA A 22 6.39 -11.16 7.27
CA ALA A 22 5.58 -11.98 6.39
C ALA A 22 4.62 -11.12 5.55
N GLN A 23 4.48 -11.45 4.27
CA GLN A 23 3.54 -10.76 3.38
C GLN A 23 2.11 -11.03 3.83
N ILE A 24 1.29 -9.98 3.89
CA ILE A 24 -0.12 -10.15 4.31
C ILE A 24 -0.98 -10.74 3.20
N PHE A 25 -0.59 -10.58 1.94
CA PHE A 25 -1.33 -11.17 0.82
C PHE A 25 -0.67 -12.50 0.44
N ALA A 26 -1.45 -13.57 0.47
CA ALA A 26 -0.95 -14.92 0.24
C ALA A 26 -0.30 -15.05 -1.16
N GLY A 27 0.86 -15.68 -1.20
CA GLY A 27 1.57 -15.93 -2.45
C GLY A 27 2.23 -14.70 -3.08
N ALA A 28 2.28 -13.58 -2.37
CA ALA A 28 2.86 -12.36 -2.92
C ALA A 28 4.35 -12.52 -3.17
N SER A 29 4.78 -12.05 -4.33
CA SER A 29 6.19 -11.93 -4.69
C SER A 29 6.41 -10.54 -5.27
N TRP A 30 7.67 -10.06 -5.24
CA TRP A 30 7.98 -8.73 -5.78
C TRP A 30 7.52 -8.59 -7.24
N PRO A 31 6.87 -7.48 -7.64
CA PRO A 31 6.70 -6.22 -6.92
C PRO A 31 5.53 -6.15 -5.93
N GLY A 32 4.86 -7.24 -5.65
CA GLY A 32 3.81 -7.29 -4.68
C GLY A 32 2.47 -7.68 -5.26
N THR A 33 1.41 -7.21 -4.63
CA THR A 33 0.04 -7.53 -4.99
C THR A 33 -0.57 -6.38 -5.78
N ARG A 34 -1.11 -6.72 -6.95
CA ARG A 34 -1.84 -5.77 -7.77
C ARG A 34 -3.15 -5.39 -7.07
N TYR A 35 -3.63 -4.17 -7.29
CA TYR A 35 -4.87 -3.71 -6.68
C TYR A 35 -6.04 -4.65 -7.03
N HIS A 36 -6.98 -4.76 -6.10
CA HIS A 36 -8.15 -5.60 -6.27
C HIS A 36 -9.27 -4.89 -7.03
N GLY A 37 -9.34 -3.58 -6.93
CA GLY A 37 -10.35 -2.79 -7.61
C GLY A 37 -10.10 -1.30 -7.48
N GLU A 38 -11.07 -0.52 -7.97
CA GLU A 38 -11.04 0.93 -7.92
C GLU A 38 -12.36 1.44 -7.38
N GLU A 39 -12.31 2.49 -6.56
CA GLU A 39 -13.49 3.09 -5.97
C GLU A 39 -13.22 4.55 -5.62
N ASN A 40 -14.08 5.44 -6.09
CA ASN A 40 -14.02 6.89 -5.76
C ASN A 40 -12.66 7.53 -6.03
N GLY A 41 -11.99 7.13 -7.09
CA GLY A 41 -10.69 7.68 -7.46
C GLY A 41 -9.51 7.04 -6.75
N TYR A 42 -9.75 5.98 -6.00
CA TYR A 42 -8.71 5.21 -5.32
C TYR A 42 -8.60 3.82 -5.92
N TYR A 43 -7.38 3.31 -5.97
CA TYR A 43 -7.15 1.87 -6.06
C TYR A 43 -7.27 1.28 -4.66
N TYR A 44 -7.71 0.04 -4.54
CA TYR A 44 -7.82 -0.57 -3.21
C TYR A 44 -7.38 -2.02 -3.20
N TRP A 45 -6.99 -2.44 -2.01
CA TRP A 45 -6.67 -3.83 -1.67
C TRP A 45 -7.55 -4.24 -0.50
N ASP A 46 -8.23 -5.37 -0.64
CA ASP A 46 -8.99 -5.94 0.47
C ASP A 46 -8.02 -6.61 1.44
N VAL A 47 -8.02 -6.17 2.68
CA VAL A 47 -7.14 -6.72 3.72
C VAL A 47 -7.64 -8.11 4.10
N PRO A 48 -6.77 -9.14 4.07
CA PRO A 48 -7.16 -10.47 4.53
C PRO A 48 -7.65 -10.40 5.98
N GLU A 49 -8.70 -11.13 6.29
CA GLU A 49 -9.34 -11.06 7.61
C GLU A 49 -8.36 -11.33 8.75
N ALA A 50 -7.41 -12.24 8.55
CA ALA A 50 -6.40 -12.57 9.55
C ALA A 50 -5.53 -11.38 9.96
N TYR A 51 -5.47 -10.33 9.14
CA TYR A 51 -4.64 -9.15 9.39
C TYR A 51 -5.43 -7.92 9.80
N VAL A 52 -6.75 -8.01 9.88
CA VAL A 52 -7.58 -6.92 10.41
C VAL A 52 -7.21 -6.69 11.87
N GLY A 53 -6.93 -5.44 12.22
CA GLY A 53 -6.47 -5.06 13.56
C GLY A 53 -4.97 -5.18 13.78
N LYS A 54 -4.23 -5.72 12.82
CA LYS A 54 -2.77 -5.87 12.94
C LYS A 54 -2.05 -4.61 12.47
N THR A 55 -0.80 -4.48 12.89
CA THR A 55 0.08 -3.39 12.45
C THR A 55 0.97 -3.92 11.34
N VAL A 56 1.04 -3.17 10.24
CA VAL A 56 1.81 -3.57 9.06
C VAL A 56 2.67 -2.41 8.57
N SER A 57 3.56 -2.74 7.65
CA SER A 57 4.32 -1.76 6.88
C SER A 57 4.04 -2.01 5.40
N LEU A 58 4.15 -0.98 4.58
CA LEU A 58 3.95 -1.15 3.14
C LEU A 58 4.76 -0.14 2.33
N LEU A 59 4.91 -0.46 1.06
CA LEU A 59 5.37 0.47 0.04
C LEU A 59 4.54 0.24 -1.22
N ALA A 60 4.51 1.22 -2.09
CA ALA A 60 3.81 1.13 -3.36
C ALA A 60 4.81 1.10 -4.51
N VAL A 61 4.50 0.32 -5.54
CA VAL A 61 5.35 0.16 -6.72
C VAL A 61 4.52 0.49 -7.96
N LYS A 62 5.07 1.32 -8.84
CA LYS A 62 4.43 1.61 -10.13
C LYS A 62 4.38 0.33 -10.97
N GLY A 63 3.33 0.18 -11.77
CA GLY A 63 3.09 -1.04 -12.52
C GLY A 63 4.24 -1.52 -13.42
N ASP A 64 5.00 -0.59 -14.00
CA ASP A 64 6.17 -0.91 -14.81
C ASP A 64 7.47 -1.01 -13.99
N GLN A 65 7.36 -0.88 -12.66
CA GLN A 65 8.48 -0.94 -11.71
C GLN A 65 9.53 0.16 -11.87
N SER A 66 9.21 1.23 -12.60
CA SER A 66 10.14 2.35 -12.80
C SER A 66 10.25 3.26 -11.56
N GLU A 67 9.27 3.18 -10.67
CA GLU A 67 9.24 3.97 -9.44
C GLU A 67 8.66 3.14 -8.30
N GLN A 68 9.12 3.43 -7.10
CA GLN A 68 8.53 2.87 -5.87
C GLN A 68 8.65 3.88 -4.75
N THR A 69 7.78 3.77 -3.77
CA THR A 69 7.86 4.63 -2.59
C THR A 69 8.87 4.06 -1.59
N SER A 70 9.30 4.90 -0.66
CA SER A 70 9.96 4.41 0.55
C SER A 70 8.96 3.64 1.42
N ASP A 71 9.46 2.91 2.41
CA ASP A 71 8.63 2.16 3.35
C ASP A 71 7.78 3.11 4.20
N PHE A 72 6.53 2.74 4.40
CA PHE A 72 5.66 3.40 5.37
C PHE A 72 5.33 2.41 6.47
N ASN A 73 5.72 2.74 7.71
CA ASN A 73 5.64 1.83 8.84
C ASN A 73 4.49 2.16 9.79
N ASN A 74 4.14 1.19 10.62
CA ASN A 74 3.17 1.37 11.71
C ASN A 74 1.76 1.73 11.25
N VAL A 75 1.29 1.04 10.23
CA VAL A 75 -0.10 1.16 9.76
C VAL A 75 -0.96 0.18 10.52
N VAL A 76 -1.92 0.68 11.27
CA VAL A 76 -2.86 -0.17 12.03
C VAL A 76 -4.09 -0.42 11.17
N LEU A 77 -4.40 -1.68 10.91
CA LEU A 77 -5.49 -2.09 10.02
C LEU A 77 -6.80 -2.35 10.78
N ASP A 78 -7.11 -1.51 11.76
CA ASP A 78 -8.36 -1.59 12.52
C ASP A 78 -9.55 -0.96 11.77
N LYS A 79 -9.26 -0.19 10.74
CA LYS A 79 -10.24 0.40 9.82
C LYS A 79 -9.55 0.62 8.48
N SER A 80 -10.31 0.92 7.44
CA SER A 80 -9.73 1.24 6.14
C SER A 80 -8.81 2.44 6.23
N VAL A 81 -7.70 2.36 5.52
CA VAL A 81 -6.65 3.38 5.52
C VAL A 81 -6.51 3.96 4.11
N TYR A 82 -6.16 5.23 4.03
CA TYR A 82 -6.13 5.97 2.77
C TYR A 82 -4.77 6.62 2.59
N PHE A 83 -4.17 6.44 1.43
CA PHE A 83 -2.86 6.98 1.10
C PHE A 83 -2.89 7.75 -0.21
N TYR A 84 -1.97 8.69 -0.33
CA TYR A 84 -1.61 9.31 -1.60
C TYR A 84 -0.09 9.42 -1.68
N LEU A 85 0.42 9.83 -2.83
CA LEU A 85 1.86 9.92 -3.08
C LEU A 85 2.31 11.37 -3.09
N GLU A 86 3.50 11.60 -2.54
CA GLU A 86 4.22 12.86 -2.62
C GLU A 86 5.63 12.58 -3.12
N TRP A 87 6.30 13.62 -3.57
CA TRP A 87 7.67 13.52 -4.04
C TRP A 87 8.46 14.72 -3.50
N ALA A 88 9.70 14.47 -3.06
CA ALA A 88 10.57 15.51 -2.54
C ALA A 88 12.00 15.25 -2.98
N ASP A 89 12.76 16.33 -3.24
CA ASP A 89 14.17 16.24 -3.58
C ASP A 89 14.93 15.53 -2.47
N GLY A 90 15.77 14.57 -2.87
CA GLY A 90 16.59 13.80 -1.94
C GLY A 90 15.84 12.70 -1.20
N LYS A 91 14.52 12.72 -1.21
CA LYS A 91 13.68 11.72 -0.55
C LYS A 91 13.03 10.77 -1.56
N GLY A 92 12.77 11.27 -2.76
CA GLY A 92 12.05 10.53 -3.78
C GLY A 92 10.56 10.48 -3.52
N CYS A 93 9.92 9.43 -4.00
CA CYS A 93 8.49 9.21 -3.85
C CYS A 93 8.18 8.57 -2.50
N TYR A 94 7.16 9.05 -1.83
CA TYR A 94 6.76 8.49 -0.53
C TYR A 94 5.25 8.53 -0.34
N LEU A 95 4.75 7.64 0.52
CA LEU A 95 3.34 7.56 0.87
C LEU A 95 3.02 8.58 1.97
N VAL A 96 1.84 9.17 1.86
CA VAL A 96 1.27 10.00 2.92
C VAL A 96 -0.07 9.39 3.29
N GLN A 97 -0.27 9.11 4.57
CA GLN A 97 -1.55 8.58 5.05
C GLN A 97 -2.52 9.74 5.29
N GLU A 98 -3.70 9.64 4.67
CA GLU A 98 -4.77 10.60 4.89
C GLU A 98 -5.51 10.28 6.18
N ASN A 99 -5.92 11.32 6.86
CA ASN A 99 -6.68 11.19 8.09
C ASN A 99 -8.17 11.29 7.77
N LYS A 100 -8.81 10.15 7.51
CA LYS A 100 -10.23 10.08 7.15
C LYS A 100 -11.06 9.33 8.17
#